data_4ac0464ce3f3467af8e91112eb380d82
#
_entry.id   4ac0464ce3f3467af8e91112eb380d82
#
_cell.length_a   1.000
_cell.length_b   1.000
_cell.length_c   1.000
_cell.angle_alpha   90.00
_cell.angle_beta   90.00
_cell.angle_gamma   90.00
#
_symmetry.space_group_name_H-M   'P 1'
#
loop_
_entity.id
_entity.type
_entity.pdbx_description
1 polymer ?
#
loop_
_entity_poly.entity_id
_entity_poly.type
_entity_poly.pdbx_seq_one_letter_code
_entity_poly.pdbx_strand_id
1 'polypeptide(L)'
;MNPTCKKRLGAIRLETMKVVAQEEIAPAIFELVLEGEMVEAMRAGQFLHLRVPDDAHLLRRPISISSIDKAKKQCHLIYRIEGAGTAIFSTLSQGDTLDVMGPQGNGFDLSDLDNQSQVLLVGGGIGVPPLLEVAKELHARGVTVVTVLGFATKDAVILETELAQYGQVFVTTDDGSYGIKGNVSVVINDLDSQFDAVYSCGAPGMMKYINQTFYDHPRAYLSLESRMACGMGACYACVLKVPDSETVSQRVCEDGPVFRTGTVVL
;
A
#
# COMPACT_ATOMS: atom_id res chain seq x y z
N MET A 1 -28.79 2.68 -10.23
CA MET A 1 -27.64 1.87 -9.82
C MET A 1 -26.43 2.76 -9.92
N ASN A 2 -25.67 2.92 -8.84
CA ASN A 2 -24.52 3.83 -8.80
C ASN A 2 -23.38 3.23 -9.67
N PRO A 3 -22.91 3.91 -10.74
CA PRO A 3 -21.94 3.34 -11.69
C PRO A 3 -20.51 3.19 -11.15
N THR A 4 -20.26 3.56 -9.89
CA THR A 4 -18.94 3.59 -9.29
C THR A 4 -18.63 2.41 -8.37
N CYS A 5 -19.54 1.47 -8.16
CA CYS A 5 -19.26 0.29 -7.35
C CYS A 5 -18.43 -0.71 -8.18
N LYS A 6 -17.11 -0.61 -8.14
CA LYS A 6 -16.23 -1.65 -8.68
C LYS A 6 -16.51 -2.94 -7.90
N LYS A 7 -16.94 -3.99 -8.61
CA LYS A 7 -17.15 -5.31 -8.04
C LYS A 7 -15.80 -5.84 -7.54
N ARG A 8 -15.74 -6.30 -6.30
CA ARG A 8 -14.52 -6.89 -5.71
C ARG A 8 -13.86 -7.89 -6.66
N LEU A 9 -12.56 -7.77 -6.85
CA LEU A 9 -11.74 -8.66 -7.66
C LEU A 9 -11.32 -9.88 -6.85
N GLY A 10 -12.17 -10.90 -6.77
CA GLY A 10 -11.86 -12.18 -6.15
C GLY A 10 -12.59 -12.46 -4.84
N ALA A 11 -12.53 -13.71 -4.39
CA ALA A 11 -13.13 -14.15 -3.13
C ALA A 11 -12.16 -13.94 -1.97
N ILE A 12 -12.64 -13.37 -0.87
CA ILE A 12 -11.91 -13.38 0.41
C ILE A 12 -11.89 -14.82 0.93
N ARG A 13 -10.73 -15.23 1.40
CA ARG A 13 -10.50 -16.54 2.04
C ARG A 13 -10.00 -16.36 3.47
N LEU A 14 -10.22 -17.35 4.29
CA LEU A 14 -9.53 -17.52 5.57
C LEU A 14 -8.52 -18.64 5.39
N GLU A 15 -7.28 -18.38 5.76
CA GLU A 15 -6.20 -19.35 5.67
C GLU A 15 -5.25 -19.20 6.86
N THR A 16 -4.78 -20.33 7.37
CA THR A 16 -3.67 -20.35 8.32
C THR A 16 -2.37 -20.35 7.51
N MET A 17 -1.72 -19.19 7.45
CA MET A 17 -0.46 -19.03 6.73
C MET A 17 0.74 -19.25 7.66
N LYS A 18 1.82 -19.79 7.11
CA LYS A 18 3.05 -20.06 7.86
C LYS A 18 3.97 -18.85 7.81
N VAL A 19 4.57 -18.50 8.95
CA VAL A 19 5.66 -17.52 9.02
C VAL A 19 6.94 -18.17 8.50
N VAL A 20 7.48 -17.64 7.42
CA VAL A 20 8.73 -18.10 6.80
C VAL A 20 9.91 -17.33 7.35
N ALA A 21 9.76 -16.03 7.52
CA ALA A 21 10.76 -15.14 8.09
C ALA A 21 10.13 -13.93 8.73
N GLN A 22 10.82 -13.33 9.67
CA GLN A 22 10.53 -11.99 10.18
C GLN A 22 11.84 -11.30 10.56
N GLU A 23 11.98 -10.04 10.17
CA GLU A 23 13.17 -9.24 10.41
C GLU A 23 12.79 -7.79 10.70
N GLU A 24 13.50 -7.15 11.63
CA GLU A 24 13.45 -5.70 11.83
C GLU A 24 14.35 -5.02 10.79
N ILE A 25 13.76 -4.35 9.81
CA ILE A 25 14.47 -3.73 8.67
C ILE A 25 14.79 -2.25 8.89
N ALA A 26 14.14 -1.61 9.85
CA ALA A 26 14.41 -0.26 10.35
C ALA A 26 13.79 -0.13 11.74
N PRO A 27 14.10 0.91 12.54
CA PRO A 27 13.59 1.04 13.90
C PRO A 27 12.08 0.90 13.99
N ALA A 28 11.61 -0.13 14.69
CA ALA A 28 10.22 -0.54 14.85
C ALA A 28 9.48 -0.85 13.54
N ILE A 29 10.19 -1.10 12.43
CA ILE A 29 9.63 -1.52 11.15
C ILE A 29 10.10 -2.95 10.85
N PHE A 30 9.15 -3.83 10.63
CA PHE A 30 9.36 -5.26 10.44
C PHE A 30 8.90 -5.71 9.05
N GLU A 31 9.69 -6.56 8.42
CA GLU A 31 9.26 -7.39 7.30
C GLU A 31 8.82 -8.75 7.82
N LEU A 32 7.63 -9.17 7.43
CA LEU A 32 7.03 -10.47 7.74
C LEU A 32 6.76 -11.21 6.43
N VAL A 33 7.35 -12.39 6.27
CA VAL A 33 7.14 -13.25 5.10
C VAL A 33 6.20 -14.38 5.47
N LEU A 34 5.07 -14.46 4.78
CA LEU A 34 4.05 -15.48 4.97
C LEU A 34 3.96 -16.40 3.73
N GLU A 35 3.77 -17.69 3.98
CA GLU A 35 3.56 -18.72 2.95
C GLU A 35 2.15 -19.29 3.04
N GLY A 36 1.45 -19.40 1.89
CA GLY A 36 0.11 -19.95 1.80
C GLY A 36 -0.47 -19.95 0.40
N GLU A 37 -1.54 -20.71 0.20
CA GLU A 37 -2.19 -20.91 -1.11
C GLU A 37 -2.89 -19.64 -1.64
N MET A 38 -3.35 -18.75 -0.74
CA MET A 38 -4.03 -17.51 -1.18
C MET A 38 -3.11 -16.56 -1.94
N VAL A 39 -1.78 -16.73 -1.86
CA VAL A 39 -0.79 -15.90 -2.57
C VAL A 39 -1.02 -15.92 -4.09
N GLU A 40 -1.50 -17.03 -4.65
CA GLU A 40 -1.83 -17.16 -6.08
C GLU A 40 -2.86 -16.11 -6.55
N ALA A 41 -3.77 -15.72 -5.67
CA ALA A 41 -4.84 -14.77 -5.97
C ALA A 41 -4.47 -13.31 -5.67
N MET A 42 -3.30 -13.06 -5.06
CA MET A 42 -2.87 -11.72 -4.66
C MET A 42 -2.48 -10.85 -5.86
N ARG A 43 -2.66 -9.54 -5.69
CA ARG A 43 -2.34 -8.50 -6.67
C ARG A 43 -1.75 -7.26 -5.97
N ALA A 44 -0.99 -6.47 -6.71
CA ALA A 44 -0.41 -5.21 -6.23
C ALA A 44 -1.48 -4.26 -5.64
N GLY A 45 -1.20 -3.69 -4.47
CA GLY A 45 -2.09 -2.75 -3.77
C GLY A 45 -3.23 -3.38 -2.99
N GLN A 46 -3.28 -4.70 -2.88
CA GLN A 46 -4.16 -5.39 -1.94
C GLN A 46 -3.51 -5.48 -0.54
N PHE A 47 -4.31 -5.87 0.44
CA PHE A 47 -3.87 -6.05 1.81
C PHE A 47 -4.39 -7.37 2.39
N LEU A 48 -3.80 -7.78 3.51
CA LEU A 48 -4.24 -8.92 4.32
C LEU A 48 -4.74 -8.42 5.67
N HIS A 49 -5.71 -9.11 6.22
CA HIS A 49 -6.32 -8.80 7.53
C HIS A 49 -5.90 -9.89 8.53
N LEU A 50 -4.85 -9.62 9.28
CA LEU A 50 -4.18 -10.57 10.17
C LEU A 50 -4.89 -10.63 11.52
N ARG A 51 -5.17 -11.84 12.02
CA ARG A 51 -5.62 -12.03 13.40
C ARG A 51 -4.43 -11.88 14.33
N VAL A 52 -4.59 -11.05 15.36
CA VAL A 52 -3.59 -10.98 16.42
C VAL A 52 -3.66 -12.29 17.22
N PRO A 53 -2.52 -13.00 17.41
CA PRO A 53 -2.49 -14.27 18.13
C PRO A 53 -2.57 -14.07 19.66
N ASP A 54 -3.61 -13.36 20.09
CA ASP A 54 -3.91 -13.02 21.49
C ASP A 54 -5.41 -12.83 21.62
N ASP A 55 -6.03 -13.49 22.60
CA ASP A 55 -7.47 -13.49 22.83
C ASP A 55 -8.00 -12.13 23.34
N ALA A 56 -7.13 -11.25 23.86
CA ALA A 56 -7.50 -9.90 24.25
C ALA A 56 -7.70 -8.95 23.03
N HIS A 57 -7.24 -9.35 21.85
CA HIS A 57 -7.28 -8.54 20.64
C HIS A 57 -8.25 -9.11 19.60
N LEU A 58 -9.53 -8.78 19.72
CA LEU A 58 -10.59 -9.34 18.87
C LEU A 58 -10.50 -8.90 17.40
N LEU A 59 -10.06 -7.66 17.14
CA LEU A 59 -10.01 -7.13 15.77
C LEU A 59 -8.71 -7.53 15.08
N ARG A 60 -8.83 -7.87 13.81
CA ARG A 60 -7.70 -8.10 12.90
C ARG A 60 -6.98 -6.79 12.57
N ARG A 61 -5.78 -6.87 12.07
CA ARG A 61 -4.96 -5.73 11.59
C ARG A 61 -4.81 -5.81 10.08
N PRO A 62 -5.26 -4.78 9.34
CA PRO A 62 -5.00 -4.69 7.90
C PRO A 62 -3.53 -4.31 7.68
N ILE A 63 -2.82 -5.11 6.90
CA ILE A 63 -1.44 -4.86 6.50
C ILE A 63 -1.35 -5.01 4.99
N SER A 64 -0.82 -4.01 4.32
CA SER A 64 -0.65 -3.99 2.87
C SER A 64 0.37 -5.04 2.42
N ILE A 65 0.13 -5.64 1.26
CA ILE A 65 1.07 -6.53 0.61
C ILE A 65 2.17 -5.69 -0.04
N SER A 66 3.42 -5.96 0.33
CA SER A 66 4.60 -5.28 -0.22
C SER A 66 5.12 -5.98 -1.48
N SER A 67 5.26 -7.31 -1.43
CA SER A 67 5.72 -8.09 -2.57
C SER A 67 5.07 -9.48 -2.60
N ILE A 68 4.98 -10.06 -3.80
CA ILE A 68 4.33 -11.34 -4.07
C ILE A 68 5.29 -12.25 -4.84
N ASP A 69 5.56 -13.43 -4.28
CA ASP A 69 6.30 -14.51 -4.95
C ASP A 69 5.36 -15.72 -5.13
N LYS A 70 4.69 -15.77 -6.27
CA LYS A 70 3.75 -16.86 -6.59
C LYS A 70 4.46 -18.20 -6.74
N ALA A 71 5.71 -18.22 -7.21
CA ALA A 71 6.46 -19.45 -7.40
C ALA A 71 6.77 -20.14 -6.07
N LYS A 72 7.04 -19.36 -5.03
CA LYS A 72 7.24 -19.84 -3.66
C LYS A 72 5.97 -19.88 -2.82
N LYS A 73 4.85 -19.36 -3.34
CA LYS A 73 3.61 -19.11 -2.59
C LYS A 73 3.84 -18.25 -1.36
N GLN A 74 4.70 -17.23 -1.47
CA GLN A 74 5.09 -16.33 -0.40
C GLN A 74 4.66 -14.90 -0.69
N CYS A 75 4.26 -14.18 0.34
CA CYS A 75 4.02 -12.75 0.30
C CYS A 75 4.79 -12.05 1.42
N HIS A 76 5.24 -10.83 1.12
CA HIS A 76 5.98 -9.98 2.04
C HIS A 76 5.05 -8.87 2.53
N LEU A 77 5.02 -8.68 3.82
CA LEU A 77 4.28 -7.62 4.51
C LEU A 77 5.29 -6.78 5.29
N ILE A 78 5.23 -5.47 5.12
CA ILE A 78 6.07 -4.56 5.92
C ILE A 78 5.14 -3.69 6.76
N TYR A 79 5.37 -3.68 8.07
CA TYR A 79 4.57 -2.94 9.02
C TYR A 79 5.43 -2.26 10.09
N ARG A 80 4.89 -1.18 10.67
CA ARG A 80 5.49 -0.49 11.81
C ARG A 80 4.75 -0.88 13.10
N ILE A 81 5.47 -0.96 14.20
CA ILE A 81 4.85 -1.07 15.51
C ILE A 81 4.16 0.25 15.85
N GLU A 82 2.82 0.25 15.87
CA GLU A 82 1.99 1.41 16.22
C GLU A 82 1.08 1.17 17.42
N GLY A 83 0.99 -0.08 17.87
CA GLY A 83 0.16 -0.46 19.00
C GLY A 83 0.31 -1.91 19.38
N ALA A 84 -0.44 -2.37 20.38
CA ALA A 84 -0.29 -3.70 20.97
C ALA A 84 -0.36 -4.83 19.92
N GLY A 85 -1.27 -4.77 18.96
CA GLY A 85 -1.40 -5.83 17.95
C GLY A 85 -0.17 -5.98 17.05
N THR A 86 0.41 -4.87 16.57
CA THR A 86 1.64 -4.91 15.78
C THR A 86 2.87 -5.22 16.63
N ALA A 87 2.87 -4.84 17.92
CA ALA A 87 3.90 -5.27 18.86
C ALA A 87 3.86 -6.80 19.11
N ILE A 88 2.67 -7.41 19.13
CA ILE A 88 2.56 -8.87 19.21
C ILE A 88 3.06 -9.52 17.92
N PHE A 89 2.74 -8.95 16.74
CA PHE A 89 3.30 -9.49 15.49
C PHE A 89 4.81 -9.48 15.48
N SER A 90 5.48 -8.46 16.05
CA SER A 90 6.95 -8.42 16.07
C SER A 90 7.62 -9.51 16.92
N THR A 91 6.87 -10.29 17.68
CA THR A 91 7.37 -11.44 18.42
C THR A 91 7.25 -12.78 17.67
N LEU A 92 6.63 -12.78 16.49
CA LEU A 92 6.52 -13.97 15.66
C LEU A 92 7.88 -14.46 15.18
N SER A 93 8.00 -15.76 15.03
CA SER A 93 9.23 -16.43 14.62
C SER A 93 8.97 -17.38 13.45
N GLN A 94 10.03 -17.75 12.74
CA GLN A 94 9.94 -18.74 11.69
C GLN A 94 9.32 -20.05 12.21
N GLY A 95 8.31 -20.52 11.50
CA GLY A 95 7.56 -21.74 11.85
C GLY A 95 6.24 -21.47 12.56
N ASP A 96 6.03 -20.27 13.11
CA ASP A 96 4.73 -19.85 13.63
C ASP A 96 3.67 -19.81 12.53
N THR A 97 2.42 -19.71 12.92
CA THR A 97 1.29 -19.60 12.00
C THR A 97 0.40 -18.42 12.36
N LEU A 98 -0.20 -17.81 11.35
CA LEU A 98 -1.19 -16.74 11.50
C LEU A 98 -2.50 -17.10 10.79
N ASP A 99 -3.60 -16.78 11.44
CA ASP A 99 -4.93 -16.78 10.82
C ASP A 99 -5.08 -15.48 10.00
N VAL A 100 -5.13 -15.63 8.68
CA VAL A 100 -5.12 -14.54 7.70
C VAL A 100 -6.42 -14.55 6.91
N MET A 101 -7.05 -13.38 6.80
CA MET A 101 -8.21 -13.18 5.93
C MET A 101 -7.78 -12.30 4.74
N GLY A 102 -7.97 -12.80 3.54
CA GLY A 102 -7.55 -12.08 2.32
C GLY A 102 -7.66 -12.90 1.04
N PRO A 103 -7.03 -12.42 -0.05
CA PRO A 103 -6.59 -11.03 -0.24
C PRO A 103 -7.76 -10.06 -0.28
N GLN A 104 -7.58 -8.83 0.20
CA GLN A 104 -8.64 -7.85 0.31
C GLN A 104 -8.34 -6.59 -0.51
N GLY A 105 -9.41 -5.88 -0.87
CA GLY A 105 -9.35 -4.67 -1.68
C GLY A 105 -9.19 -4.95 -3.17
N ASN A 106 -9.33 -3.88 -3.96
CA ASN A 106 -9.31 -3.95 -5.42
C ASN A 106 -7.90 -3.79 -6.02
N GLY A 107 -6.93 -3.32 -5.23
CA GLY A 107 -5.57 -3.07 -5.68
C GLY A 107 -5.44 -1.92 -6.68
N PHE A 108 -4.25 -1.76 -7.24
CA PHE A 108 -3.96 -0.77 -8.27
C PHE A 108 -4.38 -1.27 -9.64
N ASP A 109 -4.97 -0.40 -10.45
CA ASP A 109 -5.27 -0.67 -11.85
C ASP A 109 -4.04 -0.34 -12.71
N LEU A 110 -3.34 -1.36 -13.13
CA LEU A 110 -2.15 -1.29 -13.96
C LEU A 110 -2.44 -1.63 -15.44
N SER A 111 -3.72 -1.75 -15.81
CA SER A 111 -4.11 -2.02 -17.21
C SER A 111 -3.68 -0.89 -18.15
N ASP A 112 -3.57 -1.19 -19.43
CA ASP A 112 -3.25 -0.23 -20.50
C ASP A 112 -1.96 0.59 -20.29
N LEU A 113 -1.00 0.04 -19.51
CA LEU A 113 0.36 0.57 -19.38
C LEU A 113 1.35 -0.40 -20.04
N ASP A 114 2.22 0.14 -20.87
CA ASP A 114 3.18 -0.60 -21.69
C ASP A 114 4.57 0.07 -21.71
N ASN A 115 5.44 -0.39 -22.58
CA ASN A 115 6.80 0.10 -22.71
C ASN A 115 6.96 1.55 -23.25
N GLN A 116 5.88 2.20 -23.62
CA GLN A 116 5.86 3.62 -23.98
C GLN A 116 5.37 4.48 -22.81
N SER A 117 4.83 3.86 -21.79
CA SER A 117 4.25 4.56 -20.65
C SER A 117 5.31 4.96 -19.62
N GLN A 118 5.09 6.12 -18.99
CA GLN A 118 5.86 6.61 -17.86
C GLN A 118 4.97 6.78 -16.63
N VAL A 119 5.37 6.21 -15.51
CA VAL A 119 4.58 6.16 -14.28
C VAL A 119 5.34 6.77 -13.11
N LEU A 120 4.62 7.58 -12.32
CA LEU A 120 5.09 8.14 -11.06
C LEU A 120 4.55 7.32 -9.88
N LEU A 121 5.45 6.82 -9.04
CA LEU A 121 5.14 6.24 -7.74
C LEU A 121 5.52 7.23 -6.65
N VAL A 122 4.60 7.53 -5.72
CA VAL A 122 4.88 8.44 -4.61
C VAL A 122 4.59 7.72 -3.29
N GLY A 123 5.65 7.47 -2.52
CA GLY A 123 5.58 6.74 -1.25
C GLY A 123 5.97 7.60 -0.05
N GLY A 124 5.26 7.48 1.08
CA GLY A 124 5.61 8.20 2.31
C GLY A 124 5.63 7.29 3.54
N GLY A 125 6.80 7.20 4.20
CA GLY A 125 6.98 6.39 5.40
C GLY A 125 6.54 4.95 5.20
N ILE A 126 5.68 4.43 6.09
CA ILE A 126 5.15 3.05 6.01
C ILE A 126 4.16 2.85 4.85
N GLY A 127 3.84 3.87 4.06
CA GLY A 127 3.08 3.74 2.81
C GLY A 127 3.93 3.35 1.60
N VAL A 128 5.26 3.26 1.72
CA VAL A 128 6.16 2.83 0.63
C VAL A 128 5.97 1.35 0.25
N PRO A 129 5.84 0.40 1.17
CA PRO A 129 5.78 -1.03 0.89
C PRO A 129 4.80 -1.45 -0.23
N PRO A 130 3.53 -1.03 -0.26
CA PRO A 130 2.59 -1.46 -1.31
C PRO A 130 2.97 -1.00 -2.73
N LEU A 131 3.91 -0.07 -2.89
CA LEU A 131 4.38 0.40 -4.18
C LEU A 131 5.47 -0.50 -4.78
N LEU A 132 6.11 -1.36 -3.98
CA LEU A 132 7.17 -2.26 -4.46
C LEU A 132 6.64 -3.26 -5.49
N GLU A 133 5.52 -3.93 -5.21
CA GLU A 133 4.92 -4.86 -6.18
C GLU A 133 4.40 -4.13 -7.43
N VAL A 134 3.92 -2.89 -7.27
CA VAL A 134 3.54 -2.02 -8.41
C VAL A 134 4.75 -1.75 -9.30
N ALA A 135 5.88 -1.33 -8.73
CA ALA A 135 7.11 -1.07 -9.47
C ALA A 135 7.60 -2.32 -10.22
N LYS A 136 7.61 -3.46 -9.55
CA LYS A 136 7.99 -4.76 -10.11
C LYS A 136 7.10 -5.17 -11.29
N GLU A 137 5.77 -5.09 -11.14
CA GLU A 137 4.83 -5.42 -12.23
C GLU A 137 4.93 -4.47 -13.42
N LEU A 138 5.12 -3.16 -13.18
CA LEU A 138 5.30 -2.16 -14.24
C LEU A 138 6.62 -2.36 -14.99
N HIS A 139 7.71 -2.57 -14.26
CA HIS A 139 9.03 -2.85 -14.86
C HIS A 139 9.00 -4.10 -15.73
N ALA A 140 8.32 -5.17 -15.31
CA ALA A 140 8.16 -6.40 -16.08
C ALA A 140 7.40 -6.19 -17.42
N ARG A 141 6.65 -5.09 -17.56
CA ARG A 141 5.95 -4.68 -18.79
C ARG A 141 6.77 -3.67 -19.62
N GLY A 142 7.96 -3.31 -19.16
CA GLY A 142 8.82 -2.32 -19.81
C GLY A 142 8.43 -0.86 -19.56
N VAL A 143 7.51 -0.59 -18.63
CA VAL A 143 7.08 0.77 -18.24
C VAL A 143 8.25 1.51 -17.60
N THR A 144 8.44 2.78 -17.95
CA THR A 144 9.39 3.65 -17.27
C THR A 144 8.82 4.09 -15.92
N VAL A 145 9.49 3.70 -14.84
CA VAL A 145 9.05 3.98 -13.47
C VAL A 145 9.95 5.05 -12.84
N VAL A 146 9.32 6.10 -12.31
CA VAL A 146 9.96 7.12 -11.47
C VAL A 146 9.32 7.03 -10.09
N THR A 147 10.14 6.89 -9.05
CA THR A 147 9.66 6.75 -7.67
C THR A 147 10.18 7.91 -6.82
N VAL A 148 9.28 8.56 -6.09
CA VAL A 148 9.61 9.61 -5.12
C VAL A 148 9.20 9.14 -3.74
N LEU A 149 10.17 9.04 -2.84
CA LEU A 149 10.00 8.56 -1.47
C LEU A 149 10.19 9.71 -0.47
N GLY A 150 9.30 9.79 0.51
CA GLY A 150 9.39 10.77 1.60
C GLY A 150 9.44 10.09 2.96
N PHE A 151 10.40 10.49 3.79
CA PHE A 151 10.57 9.98 5.15
C PHE A 151 10.85 11.12 6.13
N ALA A 152 10.67 10.89 7.41
CA ALA A 152 11.00 11.88 8.42
C ALA A 152 12.53 12.05 8.56
N THR A 153 13.26 10.94 8.63
CA THR A 153 14.71 10.86 8.88
C THR A 153 15.35 9.74 8.08
N LYS A 154 16.68 9.73 7.99
CA LYS A 154 17.45 8.66 7.36
C LYS A 154 17.13 7.27 7.92
N ASP A 155 16.97 7.15 9.24
CA ASP A 155 16.74 5.87 9.90
C ASP A 155 15.38 5.24 9.55
N ALA A 156 14.45 6.05 9.02
CA ALA A 156 13.14 5.58 8.57
C ALA A 156 13.13 5.16 7.08
N VAL A 157 14.24 5.34 6.35
CA VAL A 157 14.32 5.01 4.92
C VAL A 157 14.30 3.50 4.74
N ILE A 158 13.33 3.02 3.97
CA ILE A 158 13.15 1.61 3.62
C ILE A 158 12.94 1.44 2.11
N LEU A 159 13.31 0.30 1.56
CA LEU A 159 13.01 -0.13 0.18
C LEU A 159 13.59 0.74 -0.94
N GLU A 160 14.52 1.66 -0.66
CA GLU A 160 15.17 2.45 -1.70
C GLU A 160 15.92 1.57 -2.70
N THR A 161 16.73 0.63 -2.18
CA THR A 161 17.56 -0.29 -2.99
C THR A 161 16.69 -1.23 -3.82
N GLU A 162 15.62 -1.74 -3.25
CA GLU A 162 14.68 -2.65 -3.90
C GLU A 162 13.94 -1.93 -5.03
N LEU A 163 13.42 -0.73 -4.78
CA LEU A 163 12.72 0.08 -5.79
C LEU A 163 13.66 0.56 -6.90
N ALA A 164 14.92 0.84 -6.59
CA ALA A 164 15.92 1.24 -7.57
C ALA A 164 16.22 0.16 -8.64
N GLN A 165 15.88 -1.10 -8.36
CA GLN A 165 15.96 -2.18 -9.35
C GLN A 165 14.91 -2.04 -10.47
N TYR A 166 13.86 -1.27 -10.25
CA TYR A 166 12.70 -1.17 -11.15
C TYR A 166 12.57 0.19 -11.84
N GLY A 167 13.38 1.19 -11.44
CA GLY A 167 13.34 2.51 -12.04
C GLY A 167 14.16 3.55 -11.28
N GLN A 168 13.99 4.80 -11.65
CA GLN A 168 14.66 5.91 -10.97
C GLN A 168 14.00 6.20 -9.63
N VAL A 169 14.80 6.35 -8.56
CA VAL A 169 14.33 6.65 -7.22
C VAL A 169 14.91 7.96 -6.72
N PHE A 170 14.05 8.80 -6.16
CA PHE A 170 14.40 10.00 -5.41
C PHE A 170 13.96 9.82 -3.96
N VAL A 171 14.85 10.10 -3.01
CA VAL A 171 14.53 10.06 -1.58
C VAL A 171 14.60 11.46 -1.00
N THR A 172 13.56 11.81 -0.24
CA THR A 172 13.50 13.04 0.55
C THR A 172 13.41 12.71 2.04
N THR A 173 14.04 13.54 2.89
CA THR A 173 13.86 13.48 4.33
C THR A 173 13.52 14.85 4.89
N ASP A 174 12.54 14.94 5.78
CA ASP A 174 12.06 16.20 6.33
C ASP A 174 13.20 16.96 7.04
N ASP A 175 14.06 16.25 7.76
CA ASP A 175 15.20 16.82 8.49
C ASP A 175 16.45 17.06 7.63
N GLY A 176 16.49 16.50 6.41
CA GLY A 176 17.63 16.57 5.49
C GLY A 176 18.80 15.66 5.89
N SER A 177 18.58 14.65 6.72
CA SER A 177 19.60 13.69 7.16
C SER A 177 20.02 12.71 6.06
N TYR A 178 19.20 12.57 4.99
CA TYR A 178 19.50 11.74 3.82
C TYR A 178 18.74 12.24 2.58
N GLY A 179 19.34 12.07 1.40
CA GLY A 179 18.75 12.47 0.13
C GLY A 179 18.49 13.97 0.03
N ILE A 180 17.34 14.35 -0.50
CA ILE A 180 16.91 15.74 -0.68
C ILE A 180 16.18 16.21 0.58
N LYS A 181 16.54 17.37 1.12
CA LYS A 181 15.85 17.94 2.28
C LYS A 181 14.46 18.42 1.91
N GLY A 182 13.46 17.98 2.67
CA GLY A 182 12.06 18.35 2.51
C GLY A 182 11.16 17.15 2.28
N ASN A 183 9.92 17.40 1.92
CA ASN A 183 8.95 16.34 1.59
C ASN A 183 8.91 16.08 0.07
N VAL A 184 8.12 15.11 -0.36
CA VAL A 184 8.01 14.68 -1.77
C VAL A 184 7.68 15.79 -2.76
N SER A 185 7.03 16.87 -2.31
CA SER A 185 6.65 17.99 -3.19
C SER A 185 7.85 18.72 -3.79
N VAL A 186 8.99 18.74 -3.07
CA VAL A 186 10.23 19.37 -3.57
C VAL A 186 10.69 18.70 -4.86
N VAL A 187 10.65 17.37 -4.90
CA VAL A 187 11.02 16.60 -6.09
C VAL A 187 9.92 16.67 -7.15
N ILE A 188 8.66 16.46 -6.77
CA ILE A 188 7.54 16.40 -7.73
C ILE A 188 7.39 17.71 -8.50
N ASN A 189 7.60 18.87 -7.85
CA ASN A 189 7.51 20.18 -8.49
C ASN A 189 8.63 20.44 -9.49
N ASP A 190 9.78 19.75 -9.34
CA ASP A 190 10.93 19.87 -10.24
C ASP A 190 10.92 18.81 -11.36
N LEU A 191 10.00 17.84 -11.31
CA LEU A 191 9.84 16.85 -12.36
C LEU A 191 9.12 17.46 -13.57
N ASP A 192 9.85 17.65 -14.66
CA ASP A 192 9.35 18.23 -15.92
C ASP A 192 8.68 17.18 -16.83
N SER A 193 8.20 16.07 -16.21
CA SER A 193 7.69 14.91 -16.92
C SER A 193 6.17 14.83 -16.84
N GLN A 194 5.53 14.52 -17.97
CA GLN A 194 4.12 14.10 -17.98
C GLN A 194 4.07 12.59 -17.73
N PHE A 195 3.31 12.19 -16.73
CA PHE A 195 3.12 10.77 -16.37
C PHE A 195 1.80 10.26 -16.92
N ASP A 196 1.79 9.04 -17.44
CA ASP A 196 0.56 8.36 -17.89
C ASP A 196 -0.28 7.86 -16.70
N ALA A 197 0.36 7.57 -15.58
CA ALA A 197 -0.33 7.25 -14.34
C ALA A 197 0.49 7.68 -13.11
N VAL A 198 -0.21 7.95 -12.01
CA VAL A 198 0.37 8.28 -10.70
C VAL A 198 -0.23 7.35 -9.65
N TYR A 199 0.60 6.66 -8.90
CA TYR A 199 0.17 5.79 -7.80
C TYR A 199 0.84 6.24 -6.50
N SER A 200 0.05 6.39 -5.44
CA SER A 200 0.57 6.92 -4.19
C SER A 200 0.02 6.20 -2.96
N CYS A 201 0.86 6.13 -1.93
CA CYS A 201 0.50 5.64 -0.60
C CYS A 201 1.38 6.30 0.46
N GLY A 202 0.81 6.78 1.56
CA GLY A 202 1.56 7.43 2.63
C GLY A 202 0.72 8.24 3.60
N ALA A 203 1.39 9.09 4.36
CA ALA A 203 0.79 9.90 5.41
C ALA A 203 -0.32 10.84 4.88
N PRO A 204 -1.35 11.15 5.68
CA PRO A 204 -2.50 11.95 5.25
C PRO A 204 -2.15 13.30 4.62
N GLY A 205 -1.11 13.99 5.14
CA GLY A 205 -0.66 15.26 4.57
C GLY A 205 -0.10 15.12 3.15
N MET A 206 0.70 14.06 2.90
CA MET A 206 1.19 13.73 1.56
C MET A 206 0.03 13.37 0.63
N MET A 207 -0.90 12.54 1.10
CA MET A 207 -2.05 12.12 0.28
C MET A 207 -2.95 13.29 -0.11
N LYS A 208 -3.13 14.29 0.78
CA LYS A 208 -3.83 15.55 0.44
C LYS A 208 -3.11 16.34 -0.64
N TYR A 209 -1.78 16.46 -0.54
CA TYR A 209 -0.97 17.13 -1.56
C TYR A 209 -1.10 16.43 -2.91
N ILE A 210 -0.94 15.11 -2.98
CA ILE A 210 -1.09 14.34 -4.22
C ILE A 210 -2.51 14.48 -4.79
N ASN A 211 -3.53 14.39 -3.94
CA ASN A 211 -4.93 14.57 -4.36
C ASN A 211 -5.18 15.94 -5.01
N GLN A 212 -4.57 16.98 -4.50
CA GLN A 212 -4.70 18.35 -5.04
C GLN A 212 -3.89 18.52 -6.32
N THR A 213 -2.62 18.08 -6.33
CA THR A 213 -1.69 18.25 -7.45
C THR A 213 -2.17 17.49 -8.70
N PHE A 214 -2.72 16.30 -8.50
CA PHE A 214 -3.18 15.42 -9.59
C PHE A 214 -4.70 15.27 -9.65
N TYR A 215 -5.45 16.30 -9.19
CA TYR A 215 -6.92 16.24 -9.10
C TYR A 215 -7.58 15.91 -10.44
N ASP A 216 -7.15 16.58 -11.50
CA ASP A 216 -7.70 16.43 -12.86
C ASP A 216 -6.97 15.35 -13.69
N HIS A 217 -5.95 14.70 -13.12
CA HIS A 217 -5.21 13.67 -13.82
C HIS A 217 -6.08 12.43 -14.04
N PRO A 218 -6.17 11.89 -15.28
CA PRO A 218 -7.10 10.79 -15.59
C PRO A 218 -6.79 9.50 -14.85
N ARG A 219 -5.54 9.27 -14.48
CA ARG A 219 -5.04 8.03 -13.86
C ARG A 219 -4.15 8.31 -12.65
N ALA A 220 -4.60 9.15 -11.73
CA ALA A 220 -3.93 9.35 -10.45
C ALA A 220 -4.72 8.64 -9.33
N TYR A 221 -4.02 7.85 -8.51
CA TYR A 221 -4.63 6.99 -7.53
C TYR A 221 -3.95 7.09 -6.17
N LEU A 222 -4.78 7.00 -5.14
CA LEU A 222 -4.42 7.08 -3.72
C LEU A 222 -4.75 5.74 -3.06
N SER A 223 -3.76 5.07 -2.48
CA SER A 223 -4.02 3.94 -1.58
C SER A 223 -4.22 4.48 -0.17
N LEU A 224 -5.44 4.36 0.35
CA LEU A 224 -5.87 4.98 1.60
C LEU A 224 -6.06 3.96 2.70
N GLU A 225 -5.79 4.40 3.92
CA GLU A 225 -5.96 3.61 5.14
C GLU A 225 -7.18 4.08 5.93
N SER A 226 -7.77 3.17 6.69
CA SER A 226 -8.81 3.46 7.68
C SER A 226 -8.83 2.39 8.75
N ARG A 227 -9.35 2.73 9.92
CA ARG A 227 -9.63 1.72 10.95
C ARG A 227 -10.66 0.73 10.41
N MET A 228 -10.35 -0.56 10.54
CA MET A 228 -11.21 -1.63 10.05
C MET A 228 -11.66 -2.54 11.20
N ALA A 229 -12.92 -2.99 11.11
CA ALA A 229 -13.42 -4.04 11.97
C ALA A 229 -13.62 -5.33 11.16
N CYS A 230 -14.60 -5.40 10.24
CA CYS A 230 -14.88 -6.63 9.49
C CYS A 230 -13.94 -6.87 8.31
N GLY A 231 -13.40 -5.83 7.66
CA GLY A 231 -12.57 -5.93 6.46
C GLY A 231 -13.29 -6.43 5.20
N MET A 232 -14.60 -6.69 5.25
CA MET A 232 -15.39 -7.30 4.16
C MET A 232 -16.60 -6.46 3.71
N GLY A 233 -16.60 -5.16 4.04
CA GLY A 233 -17.64 -4.24 3.59
C GLY A 233 -18.96 -4.25 4.39
N ALA A 234 -19.09 -5.08 5.42
CA ALA A 234 -20.37 -5.26 6.13
C ALA A 234 -20.64 -4.25 7.26
N CYS A 235 -19.59 -3.81 8.00
CA CYS A 235 -19.76 -3.03 9.23
C CYS A 235 -19.73 -1.50 9.04
N TYR A 236 -19.32 -1.02 7.89
CA TYR A 236 -19.18 0.43 7.58
C TYR A 236 -18.24 1.21 8.53
N ALA A 237 -17.29 0.55 9.17
CA ALA A 237 -16.32 1.21 10.05
C ALA A 237 -15.22 1.98 9.28
N CYS A 238 -14.91 1.56 8.04
CA CYS A 238 -13.82 2.11 7.23
C CYS A 238 -14.31 3.01 6.09
N VAL A 239 -15.33 3.83 6.35
CA VAL A 239 -15.95 4.68 5.32
C VAL A 239 -15.18 5.99 5.11
N LEU A 240 -15.11 6.39 3.85
CA LEU A 240 -14.66 7.71 3.40
C LEU A 240 -15.86 8.43 2.77
N LYS A 241 -15.93 9.74 2.98
CA LYS A 241 -16.95 10.59 2.36
C LYS A 241 -16.64 10.77 0.88
N VAL A 242 -17.69 10.88 0.08
CA VAL A 242 -17.61 11.25 -1.34
C VAL A 242 -17.86 12.76 -1.46
N PRO A 243 -17.11 13.50 -2.29
CA PRO A 243 -17.38 14.91 -2.53
C PRO A 243 -18.83 15.13 -2.99
N ASP A 244 -19.39 16.25 -2.59
CA ASP A 244 -20.74 16.71 -2.99
C ASP A 244 -21.89 15.73 -2.67
N SER A 245 -21.67 14.83 -1.69
CA SER A 245 -22.70 13.90 -1.23
C SER A 245 -22.68 13.73 0.30
N GLU A 246 -23.84 13.89 0.92
CA GLU A 246 -24.04 13.64 2.34
C GLU A 246 -24.42 12.17 2.65
N THR A 247 -24.92 11.45 1.64
CA THR A 247 -25.49 10.10 1.83
C THR A 247 -24.63 8.98 1.24
N VAL A 248 -23.72 9.30 0.31
CA VAL A 248 -22.84 8.33 -0.33
C VAL A 248 -21.49 8.30 0.39
N SER A 249 -21.04 7.10 0.70
CA SER A 249 -19.69 6.86 1.25
C SER A 249 -19.07 5.66 0.56
N GLN A 250 -17.74 5.60 0.56
CA GLN A 250 -16.97 4.46 0.05
C GLN A 250 -16.24 3.77 1.19
N ARG A 251 -16.17 2.45 1.15
CA ARG A 251 -15.53 1.61 2.17
C ARG A 251 -14.13 1.24 1.72
N VAL A 252 -13.13 1.58 2.51
CA VAL A 252 -11.73 1.29 2.17
C VAL A 252 -11.52 -0.21 1.91
N CYS A 253 -12.14 -1.09 2.69
CA CYS A 253 -11.97 -2.53 2.56
C CYS A 253 -12.71 -3.18 1.37
N GLU A 254 -13.74 -2.52 0.83
CA GLU A 254 -14.61 -3.07 -0.24
C GLU A 254 -14.45 -2.32 -1.55
N ASP A 255 -14.57 -0.98 -1.49
CA ASP A 255 -14.57 -0.11 -2.65
C ASP A 255 -13.14 0.36 -3.00
N GLY A 256 -12.19 0.32 -2.01
CA GLY A 256 -10.78 0.63 -2.11
C GLY A 256 -9.87 -0.61 -1.95
N PRO A 257 -8.68 -0.45 -1.35
CA PRO A 257 -8.13 0.74 -0.71
C PRO A 257 -7.68 1.84 -1.69
N VAL A 258 -7.63 1.53 -2.98
CA VAL A 258 -7.14 2.41 -4.04
C VAL A 258 -8.31 3.19 -4.65
N PHE A 259 -8.21 4.52 -4.53
CA PHE A 259 -9.22 5.45 -5.05
C PHE A 259 -8.56 6.43 -6.03
N ARG A 260 -9.28 6.83 -7.07
CA ARG A 260 -8.83 7.90 -7.94
C ARG A 260 -8.84 9.24 -7.19
N THR A 261 -7.90 10.12 -7.49
CA THR A 261 -7.88 11.50 -6.97
C THR A 261 -9.23 12.18 -7.22
N GLY A 262 -9.67 13.01 -6.28
CA GLY A 262 -10.94 13.73 -6.35
C GLY A 262 -12.21 12.90 -6.08
N THR A 263 -12.12 11.56 -5.89
CA THR A 263 -13.31 10.72 -5.69
C THR A 263 -13.71 10.51 -4.23
N VAL A 264 -12.82 10.83 -3.31
CA VAL A 264 -13.06 10.78 -1.85
C VAL A 264 -12.51 12.02 -1.16
N VAL A 265 -13.08 12.35 -0.01
CA VAL A 265 -12.63 13.46 0.85
C VAL A 265 -11.55 12.94 1.79
N LEU A 266 -10.40 13.66 1.86
CA LEU A 266 -9.23 13.34 2.70
C LEU A 266 -9.14 14.26 3.92
#